data_2cf0146b64816ac48ebcae65cd46b993
#
_entry.id   2cf0146b64816ac48ebcae65cd46b993
#
_cell.length_a   1.000
_cell.length_b   1.000
_cell.length_c   1.000
_cell.angle_alpha   90.00
_cell.angle_beta   90.00
_cell.angle_gamma   90.00
#
_symmetry.space_group_name_H-M   'P 1'
#
loop_
_entity.id
_entity.type
_entity.pdbx_description
1 polymer ?
#
loop_
_entity_poly.entity_id
_entity_poly.type
_entity_poly.pdbx_seq_one_letter_code
_entity_poly.pdbx_strand_id
1 'polypeptide(L)'
;GCHALGCKHHVAPTKSLLVEDNFDMGPSIARSDSFDVVHYDLMLDMTDYWGQTMQGLATIDFTVLQGGGTTMWWDLESLVVDSVHWNGEAVTFSQLESQLHVDAPAPMQAGEQVVLEVWYGGEPGSDPYWGGMYFASDLIYNLGIGLTTIPPNFGRVWYPCFDNFVERATYTYRLRTADGRRAHNQGHLIEEVSLGGDTLLSTWELDHPIPTHLS
;
A
#
# COMPACT_ATOMS: atom_id res chain seq x y z
N GLY A 1 8.38 -70.26 8.48
CA GLY A 1 8.83 -69.21 9.37
C GLY A 1 9.10 -67.95 8.61
N CYS A 2 8.17 -66.97 8.63
CA CYS A 2 8.37 -65.66 8.04
C CYS A 2 9.05 -64.76 9.05
N HIS A 3 10.25 -64.28 8.75
CA HIS A 3 10.90 -63.23 9.52
C HIS A 3 10.37 -61.89 9.05
N ALA A 4 9.74 -61.18 9.98
CA ALA A 4 9.33 -59.79 9.83
C ALA A 4 10.57 -58.89 9.94
N LEU A 5 11.03 -58.28 8.86
CA LEU A 5 11.98 -57.18 8.85
C LEU A 5 11.24 -55.88 9.15
N GLY A 6 11.42 -55.34 10.36
CA GLY A 6 10.92 -54.04 10.74
C GLY A 6 11.65 -52.93 10.01
N CYS A 7 11.00 -52.28 9.06
CA CYS A 7 11.46 -51.03 8.50
C CYS A 7 11.38 -49.92 9.57
N LYS A 8 12.52 -49.54 10.14
CA LYS A 8 12.62 -48.29 10.89
C LYS A 8 12.63 -47.13 9.91
N HIS A 9 11.51 -46.48 9.78
CA HIS A 9 11.49 -45.16 9.15
C HIS A 9 12.25 -44.19 10.06
N HIS A 10 13.48 -43.87 9.70
CA HIS A 10 14.14 -42.69 10.22
C HIS A 10 13.42 -41.47 9.62
N VAL A 11 12.48 -40.92 10.40
CA VAL A 11 12.02 -39.56 10.15
C VAL A 11 13.16 -38.67 10.60
N ALA A 12 13.87 -38.10 9.64
CA ALA A 12 14.79 -37.01 9.93
C ALA A 12 14.01 -35.90 10.65
N PRO A 13 14.55 -35.29 11.70
CA PRO A 13 13.87 -34.17 12.33
C PRO A 13 13.77 -33.08 11.27
N THR A 14 12.57 -32.77 10.87
CA THR A 14 12.27 -31.57 10.10
C THR A 14 12.74 -30.41 10.95
N LYS A 15 13.86 -29.82 10.60
CA LYS A 15 14.34 -28.59 11.21
C LYS A 15 13.24 -27.58 10.94
N SER A 16 12.44 -27.33 11.96
CA SER A 16 11.46 -26.24 11.97
C SER A 16 12.26 -24.99 11.61
N LEU A 17 12.04 -24.46 10.42
CA LEU A 17 12.37 -23.10 10.06
C LEU A 17 11.37 -22.19 10.81
N LEU A 18 11.39 -22.28 12.14
CA LEU A 18 10.94 -21.20 12.96
C LEU A 18 12.07 -20.17 12.89
N VAL A 19 12.02 -19.32 11.91
CA VAL A 19 12.65 -18.03 12.00
C VAL A 19 11.98 -17.37 13.18
N GLU A 20 12.63 -17.41 14.34
CA GLU A 20 12.30 -16.55 15.48
C GLU A 20 12.80 -15.13 15.16
N ASP A 21 12.40 -14.58 14.03
CA ASP A 21 12.39 -13.16 13.87
C ASP A 21 11.14 -12.69 14.60
N ASN A 22 11.35 -11.97 15.70
CA ASN A 22 10.30 -11.29 16.43
C ASN A 22 9.62 -10.27 15.51
N PHE A 23 8.76 -10.77 14.65
CA PHE A 23 7.92 -9.98 13.79
C PHE A 23 6.83 -9.35 14.66
N ASP A 24 7.16 -8.19 15.23
CA ASP A 24 6.23 -7.43 16.04
C ASP A 24 5.34 -6.54 15.16
N MET A 25 4.18 -7.06 14.76
CA MET A 25 3.12 -6.27 14.11
C MET A 25 2.42 -5.32 15.09
N GLY A 26 2.74 -5.39 16.37
CA GLY A 26 2.04 -4.65 17.42
C GLY A 26 1.92 -3.16 17.12
N PRO A 27 3.00 -2.44 16.80
CA PRO A 27 2.91 -1.01 16.50
C PRO A 27 2.07 -0.68 15.25
N SER A 28 2.16 -1.50 14.21
CA SER A 28 1.38 -1.31 12.98
C SER A 28 -0.11 -1.56 13.19
N ILE A 29 -0.46 -2.57 13.96
CA ILE A 29 -1.85 -2.88 14.31
C ILE A 29 -2.40 -1.84 15.29
N ALA A 30 -1.60 -1.40 16.27
CA ALA A 30 -2.02 -0.41 17.26
C ALA A 30 -2.38 0.96 16.65
N ARG A 31 -1.90 1.28 15.44
CA ARG A 31 -2.36 2.48 14.72
C ARG A 31 -3.85 2.40 14.38
N SER A 32 -4.35 1.23 13.99
CA SER A 32 -5.76 1.02 13.69
C SER A 32 -6.66 1.11 14.92
N ASP A 33 -6.10 1.09 16.14
CA ASP A 33 -6.83 1.44 17.37
C ASP A 33 -6.95 2.96 17.56
N SER A 34 -6.10 3.74 16.89
CA SER A 34 -6.03 5.20 17.04
C SER A 34 -6.62 5.94 15.85
N PHE A 35 -6.66 5.31 14.68
CA PHE A 35 -7.14 5.89 13.44
C PHE A 35 -7.93 4.83 12.65
N ASP A 36 -9.01 5.26 12.00
CA ASP A 36 -9.84 4.45 11.11
C ASP A 36 -9.77 5.05 9.71
N VAL A 37 -9.15 4.35 8.78
CA VAL A 37 -9.04 4.79 7.39
C VAL A 37 -10.31 4.42 6.64
N VAL A 38 -11.03 5.42 6.19
CA VAL A 38 -12.35 5.26 5.56
C VAL A 38 -12.22 5.02 4.06
N HIS A 39 -11.38 5.84 3.40
CA HIS A 39 -11.27 5.84 1.95
C HIS A 39 -9.89 6.26 1.46
N TYR A 40 -9.46 5.65 0.36
CA TYR A 40 -8.32 6.08 -0.44
C TYR A 40 -8.79 6.50 -1.83
N ASP A 41 -8.54 7.75 -2.24
CA ASP A 41 -8.62 8.19 -3.65
C ASP A 41 -7.19 8.32 -4.19
N LEU A 42 -6.83 7.43 -5.10
CA LEU A 42 -5.48 7.28 -5.61
C LEU A 42 -5.42 7.73 -7.08
N MET A 43 -4.89 8.92 -7.33
CA MET A 43 -4.55 9.39 -8.67
C MET A 43 -3.12 8.96 -9.00
N LEU A 44 -2.96 8.09 -10.00
CA LEU A 44 -1.67 7.52 -10.38
C LEU A 44 -1.37 7.80 -11.85
N ASP A 45 -0.26 8.46 -12.11
CA ASP A 45 0.31 8.61 -13.46
C ASP A 45 1.31 7.47 -13.72
N MET A 46 0.93 6.54 -14.59
CA MET A 46 1.68 5.35 -14.97
C MET A 46 2.18 5.44 -16.42
N THR A 47 2.32 6.67 -16.93
CA THR A 47 2.70 6.88 -18.34
C THR A 47 4.18 6.63 -18.62
N ASP A 48 5.05 6.72 -17.60
CA ASP A 48 6.49 6.48 -17.74
C ASP A 48 6.86 5.00 -17.59
N TYR A 49 6.32 4.16 -18.47
CA TYR A 49 6.61 2.74 -18.50
C TYR A 49 8.11 2.43 -18.64
N TRP A 50 8.79 3.16 -19.52
CA TRP A 50 10.21 2.89 -19.82
C TRP A 50 11.15 3.38 -18.71
N GLY A 51 10.80 4.46 -18.02
CA GLY A 51 11.49 4.90 -16.82
C GLY A 51 11.17 4.05 -15.59
N GLN A 52 10.11 3.22 -15.67
CA GLN A 52 9.62 2.40 -14.55
C GLN A 52 9.28 3.26 -13.32
N THR A 53 8.81 4.47 -13.58
CA THR A 53 8.42 5.42 -12.53
C THR A 53 6.94 5.73 -12.55
N MET A 54 6.45 6.16 -11.41
CA MET A 54 5.08 6.65 -11.25
C MET A 54 5.06 7.97 -10.50
N GLN A 55 3.99 8.74 -10.70
CA GLN A 55 3.63 9.88 -9.88
C GLN A 55 2.26 9.62 -9.27
N GLY A 56 2.10 9.96 -8.02
CA GLY A 56 0.87 9.70 -7.27
C GLY A 56 0.41 10.90 -6.46
N LEU A 57 -0.90 11.02 -6.34
CA LEU A 57 -1.58 11.77 -5.30
C LEU A 57 -2.49 10.79 -4.56
N ALA A 58 -2.22 10.56 -3.30
CA ALA A 58 -3.11 9.83 -2.41
C ALA A 58 -3.90 10.84 -1.59
N THR A 59 -5.23 10.85 -1.77
CA THR A 59 -6.16 11.54 -0.86
C THR A 59 -6.73 10.48 0.07
N ILE A 60 -6.49 10.64 1.37
CA ILE A 60 -6.79 9.64 2.38
C ILE A 60 -7.77 10.23 3.38
N ASP A 61 -8.98 9.70 3.41
CA ASP A 61 -10.00 10.06 4.39
C ASP A 61 -9.88 9.14 5.59
N PHE A 62 -9.68 9.70 6.77
CA PHE A 62 -9.63 8.93 8.01
C PHE A 62 -10.27 9.65 9.19
N THR A 63 -10.63 8.86 10.20
CA THR A 63 -11.17 9.34 11.47
C THR A 63 -10.17 9.12 12.59
N VAL A 64 -9.92 10.12 13.40
CA VAL A 64 -9.13 9.99 14.63
C VAL A 64 -9.98 9.31 15.70
N LEU A 65 -9.60 8.12 16.14
CA LEU A 65 -10.31 7.39 17.19
C LEU A 65 -9.80 7.78 18.59
N GLN A 66 -8.49 8.03 18.72
CA GLN A 66 -7.85 8.43 19.97
C GLN A 66 -7.12 9.75 19.78
N GLY A 67 -7.55 10.78 20.51
CA GLY A 67 -6.98 12.12 20.41
C GLY A 67 -5.71 12.30 21.26
N GLY A 68 -5.11 13.50 21.12
CA GLY A 68 -3.96 13.98 21.91
C GLY A 68 -2.60 13.88 21.22
N GLY A 69 -2.46 13.08 20.18
CA GLY A 69 -1.25 13.04 19.37
C GLY A 69 -1.09 14.25 18.45
N THR A 70 0.15 14.58 18.09
CA THR A 70 0.50 15.66 17.14
C THR A 70 1.23 15.12 15.92
N THR A 71 1.55 13.84 15.88
CA THR A 71 2.24 13.19 14.76
C THR A 71 1.59 11.83 14.50
N MET A 72 1.46 11.49 13.25
CA MET A 72 1.09 10.13 12.79
C MET A 72 2.04 9.67 11.72
N TRP A 73 2.06 8.37 11.42
CA TRP A 73 2.92 7.82 10.38
C TRP A 73 2.17 6.84 9.49
N TRP A 74 2.59 6.82 8.22
CA TRP A 74 2.09 5.97 7.15
C TRP A 74 3.20 5.07 6.63
N ASP A 75 2.88 3.87 6.20
CA ASP A 75 3.85 3.03 5.52
C ASP A 75 3.97 3.51 4.07
N LEU A 76 5.21 3.79 3.64
CA LEU A 76 5.55 4.15 2.26
C LEU A 76 7.01 3.77 2.01
N GLU A 77 7.25 2.91 1.04
CA GLU A 77 8.58 2.36 0.75
C GLU A 77 8.98 2.68 -0.69
N SER A 78 10.26 3.00 -0.90
CA SER A 78 10.88 3.26 -2.22
C SER A 78 10.42 4.53 -2.94
N LEU A 79 9.31 5.13 -2.57
CA LEU A 79 8.78 6.36 -3.17
C LEU A 79 9.14 7.59 -2.35
N VAL A 80 9.33 8.72 -3.01
CA VAL A 80 9.70 10.00 -2.39
C VAL A 80 8.46 10.89 -2.28
N VAL A 81 8.24 11.48 -1.12
CA VAL A 81 7.14 12.41 -0.88
C VAL A 81 7.57 13.83 -1.24
N ASP A 82 6.79 14.50 -2.06
CA ASP A 82 7.01 15.89 -2.48
C ASP A 82 6.34 16.89 -1.54
N SER A 83 5.10 16.61 -1.14
CA SER A 83 4.33 17.47 -0.23
C SER A 83 3.20 16.70 0.46
N VAL A 84 2.78 17.23 1.60
CA VAL A 84 1.67 16.70 2.39
C VAL A 84 0.76 17.86 2.80
N HIS A 85 -0.56 17.68 2.61
CA HIS A 85 -1.57 18.62 3.08
C HIS A 85 -2.54 17.93 4.04
N TRP A 86 -2.90 18.63 5.08
CA TRP A 86 -3.88 18.23 6.09
C TRP A 86 -5.09 19.13 5.99
N ASN A 87 -6.24 18.60 5.58
CA ASN A 87 -7.46 19.38 5.32
C ASN A 87 -7.20 20.57 4.35
N GLY A 88 -6.35 20.37 3.33
CA GLY A 88 -6.00 21.37 2.32
C GLY A 88 -4.86 22.33 2.71
N GLU A 89 -4.36 22.29 3.96
CA GLU A 89 -3.26 23.13 4.42
C GLU A 89 -1.94 22.34 4.44
N ALA A 90 -0.86 22.93 3.90
CA ALA A 90 0.45 22.29 3.89
C ALA A 90 0.97 22.08 5.30
N VAL A 91 1.47 20.86 5.58
CA VAL A 91 2.03 20.49 6.88
C VAL A 91 3.44 19.97 6.77
N THR A 92 4.17 19.97 7.88
CA THR A 92 5.50 19.39 7.96
C THR A 92 5.42 17.88 7.99
N PHE A 93 6.40 17.26 7.33
CA PHE A 93 6.56 15.81 7.31
C PHE A 93 8.03 15.42 7.30
N SER A 94 8.31 14.17 7.61
CA SER A 94 9.60 13.56 7.41
C SER A 94 9.44 12.13 6.90
N GLN A 95 10.36 11.70 6.06
CA GLN A 95 10.39 10.34 5.53
C GLN A 95 11.59 9.62 6.11
N LEU A 96 11.35 8.53 6.83
CA LEU A 96 12.38 7.73 7.51
C LEU A 96 12.19 6.27 7.12
N GLU A 97 13.19 5.70 6.44
CA GLU A 97 13.12 4.33 5.93
C GLU A 97 11.86 4.09 5.10
N SER A 98 10.97 3.22 5.56
CA SER A 98 9.69 2.88 4.91
C SER A 98 8.48 3.57 5.58
N GLN A 99 8.69 4.72 6.22
CA GLN A 99 7.64 5.46 6.93
C GLN A 99 7.61 6.93 6.54
N LEU A 100 6.41 7.44 6.30
CA LEU A 100 6.08 8.84 6.18
C LEU A 100 5.49 9.33 7.52
N HIS A 101 6.21 10.16 8.23
CA HIS A 101 5.75 10.83 9.44
C HIS A 101 5.15 12.19 9.09
N VAL A 102 3.94 12.45 9.54
CA VAL A 102 3.18 13.69 9.28
C VAL A 102 2.86 14.38 10.59
N ASP A 103 3.18 15.66 10.68
CA ASP A 103 2.84 16.48 11.84
C ASP A 103 1.44 17.10 11.66
N ALA A 104 0.52 16.77 12.54
CA ALA A 104 -0.78 17.42 12.58
C ALA A 104 -0.64 18.90 12.97
N PRO A 105 -1.44 19.82 12.39
CA PRO A 105 -1.33 21.26 12.68
C PRO A 105 -1.68 21.63 14.13
N ALA A 106 -2.37 20.74 14.84
CA ALA A 106 -2.74 20.84 16.25
C ALA A 106 -2.90 19.44 16.85
N PRO A 107 -2.96 19.31 18.20
CA PRO A 107 -3.28 18.03 18.82
C PRO A 107 -4.62 17.48 18.31
N MET A 108 -4.58 16.30 17.69
CA MET A 108 -5.74 15.64 17.09
C MET A 108 -6.82 15.38 18.12
N GLN A 109 -8.08 15.47 17.71
CA GLN A 109 -9.23 15.24 18.59
C GLN A 109 -9.94 13.94 18.22
N ALA A 110 -10.37 13.16 19.23
CA ALA A 110 -11.16 11.97 18.98
C ALA A 110 -12.48 12.33 18.26
N GLY A 111 -12.79 11.62 17.18
CA GLY A 111 -13.93 11.90 16.29
C GLY A 111 -13.63 12.92 15.19
N GLU A 112 -12.42 13.47 15.13
CA GLU A 112 -12.00 14.36 14.04
C GLU A 112 -11.91 13.57 12.73
N GLN A 113 -12.52 14.13 11.68
CA GLN A 113 -12.39 13.62 10.31
C GLN A 113 -11.34 14.43 9.57
N VAL A 114 -10.42 13.75 8.93
CA VAL A 114 -9.27 14.34 8.27
C VAL A 114 -9.19 13.87 6.83
N VAL A 115 -8.89 14.80 5.95
CA VAL A 115 -8.45 14.54 4.57
C VAL A 115 -6.96 14.81 4.48
N LEU A 116 -6.17 13.77 4.28
CA LEU A 116 -4.73 13.88 4.08
C LEU A 116 -4.42 13.71 2.60
N GLU A 117 -3.74 14.67 2.02
CA GLU A 117 -3.30 14.61 0.63
C GLU A 117 -1.77 14.48 0.60
N VAL A 118 -1.28 13.46 -0.09
CA VAL A 118 0.15 13.16 -0.21
C VAL A 118 0.53 13.10 -1.67
N TRP A 119 1.41 14.01 -2.12
CA TRP A 119 2.04 13.97 -3.45
C TRP A 119 3.35 13.23 -3.33
N TYR A 120 3.53 12.24 -4.19
CA TYR A 120 4.70 11.37 -4.14
C TYR A 120 5.02 10.79 -5.52
N GLY A 121 6.22 10.24 -5.68
CA GLY A 121 6.60 9.59 -6.92
C GLY A 121 7.93 8.88 -6.83
N GLY A 122 8.32 8.24 -7.92
CA GLY A 122 9.55 7.51 -8.05
C GLY A 122 9.37 6.11 -8.63
N GLU A 123 10.36 5.26 -8.41
CA GLU A 123 10.34 3.86 -8.80
C GLU A 123 9.67 3.03 -7.68
N PRO A 124 8.52 2.38 -7.93
CA PRO A 124 7.85 1.56 -6.92
C PRO A 124 8.70 0.34 -6.54
N GLY A 125 8.54 -0.10 -5.29
CA GLY A 125 9.29 -1.25 -4.77
C GLY A 125 8.77 -2.60 -5.26
N SER A 126 9.65 -3.61 -5.20
CA SER A 126 9.28 -5.01 -5.43
C SER A 126 10.08 -5.93 -4.51
N ASP A 127 9.48 -7.07 -4.15
CA ASP A 127 10.17 -8.15 -3.46
C ASP A 127 11.07 -8.91 -4.43
N PRO A 128 12.29 -9.33 -4.05
CA PRO A 128 13.21 -10.03 -4.93
C PRO A 128 12.69 -11.32 -5.58
N TYR A 129 11.68 -11.95 -4.97
CA TYR A 129 11.10 -13.19 -5.47
C TYR A 129 9.67 -13.03 -5.94
N TRP A 130 8.85 -12.31 -5.17
CA TRP A 130 7.43 -12.16 -5.46
C TRP A 130 6.82 -11.03 -4.64
N GLY A 131 6.03 -10.17 -5.27
CA GLY A 131 5.32 -9.06 -4.63
C GLY A 131 5.81 -7.69 -5.07
N GLY A 132 4.94 -6.71 -4.95
CA GLY A 132 5.19 -5.33 -5.35
C GLY A 132 4.78 -5.00 -6.76
N MET A 133 5.29 -3.91 -7.29
CA MET A 133 4.91 -3.40 -8.60
C MET A 133 5.96 -3.73 -9.66
N TYR A 134 5.49 -4.19 -10.81
CA TYR A 134 6.32 -4.63 -11.91
C TYR A 134 5.97 -3.92 -13.21
N PHE A 135 6.99 -3.52 -13.96
CA PHE A 135 6.92 -3.02 -15.34
C PHE A 135 7.54 -4.07 -16.25
N ALA A 136 6.75 -4.97 -16.79
CA ALA A 136 7.24 -6.11 -17.55
C ALA A 136 6.26 -6.53 -18.66
N SER A 137 6.80 -6.93 -19.81
CA SER A 137 6.02 -7.51 -20.92
C SER A 137 4.86 -6.62 -21.39
N ASP A 138 5.10 -5.32 -21.48
CA ASP A 138 4.12 -4.27 -21.81
C ASP A 138 2.98 -4.09 -20.79
N LEU A 139 3.12 -4.68 -19.61
CA LEU A 139 2.19 -4.58 -18.51
C LEU A 139 2.82 -3.84 -17.32
N ILE A 140 1.98 -3.13 -16.59
CA ILE A 140 2.26 -2.67 -15.23
C ILE A 140 1.27 -3.41 -14.34
N TYR A 141 1.77 -4.09 -13.31
CA TYR A 141 0.91 -4.83 -12.40
C TYR A 141 1.45 -4.85 -10.99
N ASN A 142 0.55 -4.88 -10.03
CA ASN A 142 0.86 -4.98 -8.61
C ASN A 142 0.51 -6.36 -8.07
N LEU A 143 1.36 -6.86 -7.17
CA LEU A 143 1.14 -8.05 -6.36
C LEU A 143 1.27 -7.64 -4.89
N GLY A 144 0.16 -7.50 -4.21
CA GLY A 144 0.04 -6.87 -2.90
C GLY A 144 0.65 -7.63 -1.71
N ILE A 145 1.33 -8.77 -1.96
CA ILE A 145 2.02 -9.57 -0.92
C ILE A 145 3.44 -9.85 -1.36
N GLY A 146 4.41 -9.48 -0.51
CA GLY A 146 5.82 -9.85 -0.66
C GLY A 146 6.09 -11.24 -0.07
N LEU A 147 6.96 -12.02 -0.73
CA LEU A 147 7.30 -13.37 -0.27
C LEU A 147 8.40 -13.36 0.81
N THR A 148 9.33 -12.43 0.72
CA THR A 148 10.49 -12.34 1.63
C THR A 148 10.47 -11.08 2.50
N THR A 149 9.57 -10.14 2.23
CA THR A 149 9.38 -8.94 3.03
C THR A 149 8.56 -9.21 4.30
N ILE A 150 8.88 -8.49 5.35
CA ILE A 150 8.19 -8.57 6.65
C ILE A 150 7.86 -7.14 7.10
N PRO A 151 6.56 -6.81 7.28
CA PRO A 151 5.36 -7.62 7.01
C PRO A 151 5.19 -7.96 5.53
N PRO A 152 4.47 -9.04 5.21
CA PRO A 152 4.28 -9.47 3.83
C PRO A 152 3.31 -8.60 3.03
N ASN A 153 2.55 -7.72 3.66
CA ASN A 153 1.72 -6.71 2.98
C ASN A 153 2.60 -5.80 2.15
N PHE A 154 2.16 -5.44 0.96
CA PHE A 154 2.98 -4.71 0.01
C PHE A 154 2.22 -3.58 -0.71
N GLY A 155 1.20 -3.03 -0.07
CA GLY A 155 0.53 -1.79 -0.50
C GLY A 155 1.49 -0.59 -0.42
N ARG A 156 2.32 -0.54 0.61
CA ARG A 156 3.28 0.55 0.89
C ARG A 156 4.28 0.84 -0.22
N VAL A 157 4.46 -0.04 -1.19
CA VAL A 157 5.44 0.17 -2.28
C VAL A 157 4.90 1.02 -3.42
N TRP A 158 3.59 1.35 -3.41
CA TRP A 158 3.00 2.15 -4.47
C TRP A 158 2.06 3.27 -3.98
N TYR A 159 1.65 3.28 -2.69
CA TYR A 159 0.95 4.43 -2.08
C TYR A 159 1.12 4.45 -0.57
N PRO A 160 1.03 5.64 0.08
CA PRO A 160 1.06 5.75 1.54
C PRO A 160 -0.19 5.13 2.15
N CYS A 161 0.00 4.17 3.07
CA CYS A 161 -1.13 3.43 3.64
C CYS A 161 -0.85 2.93 5.07
N PHE A 162 -1.87 2.42 5.73
CA PHE A 162 -1.71 1.56 6.90
C PHE A 162 -1.58 0.11 6.43
N ASP A 163 -0.33 -0.29 6.13
CA ASP A 163 -0.05 -1.58 5.50
C ASP A 163 -0.04 -2.72 6.51
N ASN A 164 -1.22 -3.03 7.04
CA ASN A 164 -1.46 -4.12 7.98
C ASN A 164 -2.65 -4.98 7.54
N PHE A 165 -2.93 -6.07 8.27
CA PHE A 165 -4.02 -6.98 7.94
C PHE A 165 -5.36 -6.61 8.57
N VAL A 166 -5.38 -5.60 9.42
CA VAL A 166 -6.56 -5.22 10.20
C VAL A 166 -7.33 -4.10 9.52
N GLU A 167 -6.61 -3.08 9.06
CA GLU A 167 -7.18 -1.89 8.43
C GLU A 167 -7.86 -2.24 7.12
N ARG A 168 -9.02 -1.62 6.87
CA ARG A 168 -9.81 -1.82 5.66
C ARG A 168 -10.43 -0.51 5.24
N ALA A 169 -10.33 -0.18 3.96
CA ALA A 169 -10.89 1.01 3.38
C ALA A 169 -11.57 0.72 2.05
N THR A 170 -12.39 1.64 1.59
CA THR A 170 -12.88 1.72 0.21
C THR A 170 -11.89 2.46 -0.66
N TYR A 171 -12.00 2.31 -1.98
CA TYR A 171 -11.02 2.88 -2.90
C TYR A 171 -11.67 3.54 -4.12
N THR A 172 -11.11 4.68 -4.53
CA THR A 172 -11.22 5.24 -5.87
C THR A 172 -9.83 5.23 -6.51
N TYR A 173 -9.72 4.62 -7.69
CA TYR A 173 -8.47 4.61 -8.45
C TYR A 173 -8.65 5.44 -9.71
N ARG A 174 -7.77 6.42 -9.91
CA ARG A 174 -7.69 7.27 -11.10
C ARG A 174 -6.37 7.00 -11.79
N LEU A 175 -6.40 6.14 -12.81
CA LEU A 175 -5.19 5.59 -13.42
C LEU A 175 -4.97 6.26 -14.78
N ARG A 176 -3.89 7.02 -14.91
CA ARG A 176 -3.44 7.61 -16.14
C ARG A 176 -2.44 6.68 -16.82
N THR A 177 -2.76 6.25 -18.04
CA THR A 177 -1.94 5.35 -18.85
C THR A 177 -1.66 5.94 -20.23
N ALA A 178 -0.65 5.42 -20.93
CA ALA A 178 -0.27 5.84 -22.27
C ALA A 178 0.14 4.65 -23.15
N ASP A 179 0.51 4.92 -24.39
CA ASP A 179 1.03 3.94 -25.35
C ASP A 179 0.07 2.77 -25.62
N GLY A 180 -1.23 3.06 -25.67
CA GLY A 180 -2.27 2.06 -25.91
C GLY A 180 -2.57 1.13 -24.73
N ARG A 181 -1.94 1.34 -23.56
CA ARG A 181 -2.24 0.58 -22.32
C ARG A 181 -3.54 1.04 -21.72
N ARG A 182 -4.32 0.10 -21.22
CA ARG A 182 -5.55 0.34 -20.48
C ARG A 182 -5.44 -0.17 -19.07
N ALA A 183 -5.99 0.59 -18.13
CA ALA A 183 -6.07 0.17 -16.75
C ALA A 183 -7.18 -0.86 -16.55
N HIS A 184 -6.88 -1.87 -15.73
CA HIS A 184 -7.84 -2.79 -15.16
C HIS A 184 -7.56 -2.86 -13.66
N ASN A 185 -8.57 -2.58 -12.86
CA ASN A 185 -8.44 -2.59 -11.42
C ASN A 185 -9.62 -3.30 -10.77
N GLN A 186 -9.57 -3.43 -9.45
CA GLN A 186 -10.66 -3.96 -8.67
C GLN A 186 -11.84 -2.96 -8.65
N GLY A 187 -13.03 -3.48 -8.40
CA GLY A 187 -14.25 -2.68 -8.38
C GLY A 187 -14.88 -2.50 -9.75
N HIS A 188 -15.49 -1.36 -9.97
CA HIS A 188 -16.26 -1.04 -11.18
C HIS A 188 -15.59 0.09 -11.95
N LEU A 189 -15.44 -0.06 -13.27
CA LEU A 189 -15.06 1.04 -14.13
C LEU A 189 -16.19 2.05 -14.19
N ILE A 190 -15.94 3.24 -13.66
CA ILE A 190 -16.90 4.35 -13.65
C ILE A 190 -16.78 5.17 -14.95
N GLU A 191 -15.55 5.47 -15.34
CA GLU A 191 -15.28 6.33 -16.47
C GLU A 191 -13.92 6.02 -17.10
N GLU A 192 -13.83 6.17 -18.43
CA GLU A 192 -12.57 6.17 -19.16
C GLU A 192 -12.58 7.37 -20.14
N VAL A 193 -11.64 8.27 -19.97
CA VAL A 193 -11.53 9.52 -20.75
C VAL A 193 -10.22 9.55 -21.52
N SER A 194 -10.29 9.86 -22.81
CA SER A 194 -9.09 10.15 -23.58
C SER A 194 -8.60 11.57 -23.30
N LEU A 195 -7.35 11.69 -22.90
CA LEU A 195 -6.66 12.96 -22.69
C LEU A 195 -5.90 13.44 -23.94
N GLY A 196 -5.96 12.66 -25.03
CA GLY A 196 -5.22 12.90 -26.27
C GLY A 196 -3.81 12.27 -26.25
N GLY A 197 -3.19 12.12 -27.43
CA GLY A 197 -1.83 11.57 -27.54
C GLY A 197 -1.66 10.17 -26.98
N ASP A 198 -2.63 9.27 -27.21
CA ASP A 198 -2.67 7.89 -26.67
C ASP A 198 -2.73 7.80 -25.13
N THR A 199 -3.04 8.90 -24.45
CA THR A 199 -3.19 8.93 -22.99
C THR A 199 -4.66 8.74 -22.60
N LEU A 200 -4.90 7.84 -21.66
CA LEU A 200 -6.19 7.55 -21.06
C LEU A 200 -6.17 7.87 -19.57
N LEU A 201 -7.30 8.30 -19.03
CA LEU A 201 -7.58 8.36 -17.60
C LEU A 201 -8.78 7.47 -17.32
N SER A 202 -8.58 6.44 -16.53
CA SER A 202 -9.63 5.50 -16.13
C SER A 202 -9.92 5.65 -14.64
N THR A 203 -11.20 5.80 -14.28
CA THR A 203 -11.66 5.89 -12.89
C THR A 203 -12.37 4.60 -12.52
N TRP A 204 -11.91 3.97 -11.45
CA TRP A 204 -12.48 2.74 -10.89
C TRP A 204 -12.90 2.99 -9.45
N GLU A 205 -14.01 2.42 -9.02
CA GLU A 205 -14.50 2.51 -7.64
C GLU A 205 -14.68 1.11 -7.04
N LEU A 206 -14.20 0.96 -5.81
CA LEU A 206 -14.40 -0.21 -4.98
C LEU A 206 -15.08 0.23 -3.68
N ASP A 207 -16.38 -0.06 -3.58
CA ASP A 207 -17.26 0.34 -2.48
C ASP A 207 -17.26 -0.63 -1.29
N HIS A 208 -16.55 -1.75 -1.41
CA HIS A 208 -16.38 -2.73 -0.34
C HIS A 208 -15.02 -2.55 0.33
N PRO A 209 -14.98 -2.36 1.67
CA PRO A 209 -13.71 -2.19 2.37
C PRO A 209 -12.81 -3.43 2.28
N ILE A 210 -11.61 -3.24 1.76
CA ILE A 210 -10.57 -4.28 1.65
C ILE A 210 -9.28 -3.84 2.34
N PRO A 211 -8.44 -4.78 2.79
CA PRO A 211 -7.11 -4.45 3.28
C PRO A 211 -6.16 -4.09 2.13
N THR A 212 -5.11 -3.34 2.45
CA THR A 212 -4.15 -2.76 1.50
C THR A 212 -3.47 -3.76 0.57
N HIS A 213 -3.25 -4.99 1.02
CA HIS A 213 -2.62 -6.03 0.19
C HIS A 213 -3.55 -6.62 -0.88
N LEU A 214 -4.82 -6.25 -0.88
CA LEU A 214 -5.80 -6.61 -1.90
C LEU A 214 -6.16 -5.44 -2.82
N SER A 215 -5.59 -4.25 -2.59
CA SER A 215 -5.83 -3.07 -3.41
C SER A 215 -5.11 -3.11 -4.75
#